data_333017aa4a01d97a34e03866579ce3d6
#
_entry.id   333017aa4a01d97a34e03866579ce3d6
#
_cell.length_a   1.000
_cell.length_b   1.000
_cell.length_c   1.000
_cell.angle_alpha   90.00
_cell.angle_beta   90.00
_cell.angle_gamma   90.00
#
_symmetry.space_group_name_H-M   'P 1'
#
loop_
_entity.id
_entity.type
_entity.pdbx_description
1 polymer ?
#
loop_
_entity_poly.entity_id
_entity_poly.type
_entity_poly.pdbx_seq_one_letter_code
_entity_poly.pdbx_strand_id
1 'polypeptide(L)'
;MSEIAVIGAGVTGINAAYFLAKKGHKVTVFENEKYAGMATSFSNGAQISACNSETWNNLEIVSRGLKSMFKSDAPLYIRPFPDFLDLSGTFSKYMWLSEFFFASLSGDYKKNSEKIFSMALKSRELYLKIIEEENLEFDFLQKGILQYFESETDLEKTHTKKEWIESMGVEWDRLSFEEIVELEPALANNKSIVGGIYTKSDATGDIHKYCVELGKVLKNKYSVIFKYGQPVQDISGQDKPILVTENYEHTFDKIVISAGVTTEQFKKKFGDSFRIYPVKGYSITIDLDEESQKAAPFVSLKDESKKLVCSRLGNRLRVAGTVELDGYNKDIRENRVKPLLKWVNNVFPKISTENYLPWTGLRPMTPNMMPIVQASKRKNIYYNSGHGILGWTLGTATAKSLSDLISD
;
A
#
# COMPACT_ATOMS: atom_id res chain seq x y z
N MET A 1 28.27 10.97 9.19
CA MET A 1 28.10 9.51 9.02
C MET A 1 27.61 8.95 10.34
N SER A 2 26.48 8.22 10.36
CA SER A 2 25.87 7.66 11.58
C SER A 2 25.60 6.18 11.37
N GLU A 3 25.51 5.40 12.44
CA GLU A 3 25.04 4.02 12.44
C GLU A 3 23.53 4.02 12.71
N ILE A 4 22.73 3.58 11.72
CA ILE A 4 21.27 3.69 11.74
C ILE A 4 20.64 2.31 11.62
N ALA A 5 19.74 1.97 12.56
CA ALA A 5 18.87 0.81 12.42
C ALA A 5 17.58 1.20 11.70
N VAL A 6 17.13 0.33 10.79
CA VAL A 6 15.79 0.39 10.18
C VAL A 6 15.01 -0.84 10.61
N ILE A 7 13.85 -0.66 11.24
CA ILE A 7 12.98 -1.75 11.68
C ILE A 7 11.90 -1.96 10.64
N GLY A 8 11.93 -3.14 9.99
CA GLY A 8 11.05 -3.55 8.91
C GLY A 8 11.69 -3.45 7.54
N ALA A 9 11.62 -4.53 6.76
CA ALA A 9 12.08 -4.63 5.38
C ALA A 9 10.92 -4.67 4.37
N GLY A 10 9.78 -4.09 4.71
CA GLY A 10 8.72 -3.76 3.75
C GLY A 10 9.15 -2.61 2.84
N VAL A 11 8.32 -2.24 1.86
CA VAL A 11 8.65 -1.20 0.87
C VAL A 11 9.09 0.12 1.50
N THR A 12 8.50 0.52 2.62
CA THR A 12 8.85 1.78 3.31
C THR A 12 10.22 1.70 3.97
N GLY A 13 10.55 0.55 4.58
CA GLY A 13 11.85 0.33 5.23
C GLY A 13 12.99 0.14 4.23
N ILE A 14 12.76 -0.62 3.16
CA ILE A 14 13.76 -0.82 2.08
C ILE A 14 14.11 0.51 1.40
N ASN A 15 13.10 1.34 1.07
CA ASN A 15 13.35 2.66 0.52
C ASN A 15 14.06 3.60 1.51
N ALA A 16 13.69 3.55 2.81
CA ALA A 16 14.39 4.32 3.84
C ALA A 16 15.87 3.91 3.94
N ALA A 17 16.16 2.61 3.97
CA ALA A 17 17.52 2.08 3.96
C ALA A 17 18.30 2.54 2.72
N TYR A 18 17.65 2.58 1.54
CA TYR A 18 18.27 3.05 0.30
C TYR A 18 18.71 4.51 0.39
N PHE A 19 17.82 5.42 0.76
CA PHE A 19 18.16 6.84 0.81
C PHE A 19 19.18 7.16 1.92
N LEU A 20 19.12 6.46 3.06
CA LEU A 20 20.08 6.60 4.14
C LEU A 20 21.47 6.09 3.75
N ALA A 21 21.55 4.91 3.15
CA ALA A 21 22.81 4.34 2.68
C ALA A 21 23.43 5.18 1.55
N LYS A 22 22.61 5.70 0.62
CA LYS A 22 23.04 6.61 -0.45
C LYS A 22 23.62 7.93 0.07
N LYS A 23 23.19 8.38 1.27
CA LYS A 23 23.79 9.52 1.99
C LYS A 23 25.05 9.17 2.78
N GLY A 24 25.53 7.94 2.71
CA GLY A 24 26.77 7.48 3.37
C GLY A 24 26.59 7.06 4.82
N HIS A 25 25.38 6.83 5.31
CA HIS A 25 25.16 6.24 6.62
C HIS A 25 25.42 4.73 6.60
N LYS A 26 25.89 4.17 7.72
CA LYS A 26 25.94 2.73 7.93
C LYS A 26 24.56 2.24 8.36
N VAL A 27 23.92 1.40 7.56
CA VAL A 27 22.55 0.98 7.79
C VAL A 27 22.47 -0.50 8.11
N THR A 28 21.72 -0.85 9.18
CA THR A 28 21.32 -2.23 9.50
C THR A 28 19.80 -2.32 9.49
N VAL A 29 19.25 -3.25 8.70
CA VAL A 29 17.81 -3.50 8.60
C VAL A 29 17.46 -4.73 9.42
N PHE A 30 16.51 -4.61 10.34
CA PHE A 30 15.95 -5.70 11.13
C PHE A 30 14.57 -6.05 10.59
N GLU A 31 14.36 -7.34 10.30
CA GLU A 31 13.10 -7.84 9.76
C GLU A 31 12.68 -9.11 10.50
N ASN A 32 11.38 -9.16 10.86
CA ASN A 32 10.78 -10.31 11.51
C ASN A 32 10.69 -11.54 10.59
N GLU A 33 10.42 -11.29 9.31
CA GLU A 33 10.25 -12.34 8.30
C GLU A 33 11.59 -12.82 7.74
N LYS A 34 11.56 -13.94 7.01
CA LYS A 34 12.77 -14.56 6.43
C LYS A 34 13.37 -13.78 5.26
N TYR A 35 12.59 -12.89 4.63
CA TYR A 35 12.98 -12.08 3.46
C TYR A 35 12.34 -10.71 3.51
N ALA A 36 12.83 -9.79 2.69
CA ALA A 36 12.22 -8.48 2.50
C ALA A 36 10.84 -8.60 1.84
N GLY A 37 9.92 -7.71 2.19
CA GLY A 37 8.61 -7.59 1.54
C GLY A 37 7.62 -8.70 1.85
N MET A 38 7.79 -9.51 2.89
CA MET A 38 6.94 -10.66 3.20
C MET A 38 5.64 -10.33 3.96
N ALA A 39 5.51 -9.13 4.50
CA ALA A 39 4.29 -8.68 5.18
C ALA A 39 3.31 -8.02 4.19
N THR A 40 2.79 -6.84 4.47
CA THR A 40 1.83 -6.11 3.60
C THR A 40 2.38 -5.86 2.18
N SER A 41 3.69 -5.83 2.01
CA SER A 41 4.36 -5.69 0.72
C SER A 41 4.49 -7.00 -0.08
N PHE A 42 3.92 -8.13 0.37
CA PHE A 42 4.03 -9.40 -0.36
C PHE A 42 3.07 -9.48 -1.54
N SER A 43 1.81 -9.10 -1.34
CA SER A 43 0.76 -9.35 -2.34
C SER A 43 -0.31 -8.24 -2.32
N ASN A 44 0.11 -7.00 -2.58
CA ASN A 44 -0.78 -5.86 -2.75
C ASN A 44 -1.37 -5.79 -4.18
N GLY A 45 -2.06 -4.68 -4.51
CA GLY A 45 -2.66 -4.45 -5.83
C GLY A 45 -1.67 -4.17 -6.96
N ALA A 46 -0.37 -4.14 -6.69
CA ALA A 46 0.73 -3.93 -7.64
C ALA A 46 0.75 -2.56 -8.36
N GLN A 47 -0.14 -1.63 -8.04
CA GLN A 47 -0.27 -0.33 -8.70
C GLN A 47 0.59 0.74 -8.05
N ILE A 48 1.35 1.48 -8.86
CA ILE A 48 1.99 2.76 -8.54
C ILE A 48 1.10 3.82 -9.18
N SER A 49 0.09 4.28 -8.42
CA SER A 49 -0.98 5.11 -8.96
C SER A 49 -1.02 6.46 -8.26
N ALA A 50 -0.61 7.51 -8.96
CA ALA A 50 -0.79 8.87 -8.49
C ALA A 50 -2.26 9.31 -8.60
N CYS A 51 -2.95 8.96 -9.68
CA CYS A 51 -4.33 9.36 -9.94
C CYS A 51 -5.34 8.85 -8.90
N ASN A 52 -5.10 7.66 -8.33
CA ASN A 52 -5.99 7.04 -7.37
C ASN A 52 -5.53 7.19 -5.91
N SER A 53 -4.81 8.27 -5.58
CA SER A 53 -4.21 8.47 -4.27
C SER A 53 -5.01 9.37 -3.33
N GLU A 54 -6.24 9.75 -3.68
CA GLU A 54 -7.12 10.52 -2.80
C GLU A 54 -7.30 9.87 -1.42
N THR A 55 -7.43 10.70 -0.38
CA THR A 55 -7.80 10.22 0.95
C THR A 55 -9.28 9.79 0.98
N TRP A 56 -9.62 8.88 1.90
CA TRP A 56 -11.01 8.40 2.06
C TRP A 56 -11.81 9.21 3.10
N ASN A 57 -11.25 10.24 3.66
CA ASN A 57 -11.87 11.04 4.71
C ASN A 57 -12.92 12.02 4.14
N ASN A 58 -14.04 11.47 3.68
CA ASN A 58 -15.22 12.24 3.31
C ASN A 58 -16.51 11.56 3.77
N LEU A 59 -17.56 12.35 4.01
CA LEU A 59 -18.86 11.86 4.54
C LEU A 59 -19.56 10.86 3.63
N GLU A 60 -19.32 10.92 2.33
CA GLU A 60 -19.91 9.98 1.39
C GLU A 60 -19.35 8.57 1.59
N ILE A 61 -18.02 8.44 1.78
CA ILE A 61 -17.38 7.14 2.07
C ILE A 61 -17.83 6.61 3.43
N VAL A 62 -17.95 7.47 4.44
CA VAL A 62 -18.52 7.10 5.74
C VAL A 62 -19.93 6.55 5.60
N SER A 63 -20.81 7.27 4.86
CA SER A 63 -22.20 6.85 4.61
C SER A 63 -22.28 5.51 3.86
N ARG A 64 -21.45 5.32 2.83
CA ARG A 64 -21.36 4.04 2.10
C ARG A 64 -20.86 2.92 3.00
N GLY A 65 -19.85 3.18 3.84
CA GLY A 65 -19.32 2.24 4.82
C GLY A 65 -20.41 1.75 5.78
N LEU A 66 -21.19 2.67 6.35
CA LEU A 66 -22.31 2.33 7.25
C LEU A 66 -23.37 1.46 6.57
N LYS A 67 -23.71 1.72 5.32
CA LYS A 67 -24.69 0.91 4.56
C LYS A 67 -24.16 -0.50 4.23
N SER A 68 -22.87 -0.67 4.08
CA SER A 68 -22.23 -1.93 3.69
C SER A 68 -21.85 -2.82 4.86
N MET A 69 -21.73 -2.30 6.09
CA MET A 69 -21.21 -3.04 7.24
C MET A 69 -22.03 -4.28 7.64
N PHE A 70 -23.29 -4.36 7.21
CA PHE A 70 -24.16 -5.51 7.50
C PHE A 70 -24.16 -6.60 6.40
N LYS A 71 -23.41 -6.40 5.31
CA LYS A 71 -23.30 -7.37 4.22
C LYS A 71 -21.93 -8.05 4.25
N SER A 72 -21.90 -9.35 4.50
CA SER A 72 -20.67 -10.13 4.62
C SER A 72 -19.81 -10.20 3.34
N ASP A 73 -20.41 -9.96 2.17
CA ASP A 73 -19.79 -9.94 0.85
C ASP A 73 -19.47 -8.52 0.34
N ALA A 74 -19.79 -7.48 1.12
CA ALA A 74 -19.51 -6.11 0.73
C ALA A 74 -18.00 -5.84 0.61
N PRO A 75 -17.59 -4.92 -0.29
CA PRO A 75 -16.18 -4.52 -0.39
C PRO A 75 -15.58 -4.02 0.93
N LEU A 76 -16.37 -3.35 1.76
CA LEU A 76 -16.02 -2.95 3.13
C LEU A 76 -16.85 -3.78 4.11
N TYR A 77 -16.18 -4.53 4.97
CA TYR A 77 -16.79 -5.25 6.09
C TYR A 77 -16.20 -4.79 7.42
N ILE A 78 -17.08 -4.39 8.31
CA ILE A 78 -16.72 -4.02 9.69
C ILE A 78 -17.40 -5.03 10.61
N ARG A 79 -16.62 -5.85 11.32
CA ARG A 79 -17.19 -6.78 12.30
C ARG A 79 -17.92 -5.98 13.38
N PRO A 80 -19.26 -6.06 13.46
CA PRO A 80 -20.05 -5.11 14.24
C PRO A 80 -19.97 -5.35 15.76
N PHE A 81 -19.68 -6.58 16.16
CA PHE A 81 -19.69 -6.94 17.58
C PHE A 81 -18.29 -6.82 18.20
N PRO A 82 -18.24 -6.42 19.50
CA PRO A 82 -17.01 -6.50 20.27
C PRO A 82 -16.47 -7.92 20.27
N ASP A 83 -15.17 -8.07 20.12
CA ASP A 83 -14.51 -9.32 20.45
C ASP A 83 -14.25 -9.33 21.94
N PHE A 84 -15.06 -10.09 22.68
CA PHE A 84 -14.96 -10.20 24.14
C PHE A 84 -13.66 -10.89 24.57
N LEU A 85 -12.99 -11.62 23.67
CA LEU A 85 -11.69 -12.22 23.91
C LEU A 85 -10.54 -11.25 23.67
N ASP A 86 -10.78 -10.17 22.87
CA ASP A 86 -9.82 -9.08 22.64
C ASP A 86 -10.48 -7.70 22.85
N LEU A 87 -10.66 -7.34 24.11
CA LEU A 87 -11.22 -6.04 24.50
C LEU A 87 -10.30 -4.88 24.08
N SER A 88 -8.98 -5.08 24.11
CA SER A 88 -7.99 -4.07 23.73
C SER A 88 -8.05 -3.75 22.24
N GLY A 89 -8.10 -4.77 21.39
CA GLY A 89 -8.27 -4.61 19.93
C GLY A 89 -9.61 -4.01 19.57
N THR A 90 -10.68 -4.41 20.29
CA THR A 90 -12.01 -3.83 20.15
C THR A 90 -11.99 -2.33 20.46
N PHE A 91 -11.42 -1.92 21.58
CA PHE A 91 -11.28 -0.50 21.97
C PHE A 91 -10.47 0.27 20.93
N SER A 92 -9.34 -0.26 20.47
CA SER A 92 -8.50 0.34 19.44
C SER A 92 -9.27 0.57 18.13
N LYS A 93 -10.13 -0.38 17.72
CA LYS A 93 -10.99 -0.28 16.55
C LYS A 93 -11.95 0.90 16.64
N TYR A 94 -12.69 0.99 17.72
CA TYR A 94 -13.69 2.05 17.88
C TYR A 94 -13.05 3.43 18.05
N MET A 95 -11.91 3.52 18.71
CA MET A 95 -11.13 4.76 18.79
C MET A 95 -10.65 5.20 17.40
N TRP A 96 -10.12 4.28 16.59
CA TRP A 96 -9.71 4.59 15.23
C TRP A 96 -10.90 5.01 14.36
N LEU A 97 -12.04 4.33 14.46
CA LEU A 97 -13.26 4.68 13.74
C LEU A 97 -13.78 6.07 14.12
N SER A 98 -13.74 6.42 15.40
CA SER A 98 -14.15 7.76 15.87
C SER A 98 -13.21 8.84 15.33
N GLU A 99 -11.90 8.64 15.40
CA GLU A 99 -10.90 9.57 14.86
C GLU A 99 -11.03 9.70 13.33
N PHE A 100 -11.30 8.60 12.61
CA PHE A 100 -11.57 8.62 11.17
C PHE A 100 -12.85 9.41 10.85
N PHE A 101 -13.91 9.24 11.63
CA PHE A 101 -15.14 10.00 11.49
C PHE A 101 -14.91 11.50 11.72
N PHE A 102 -14.22 11.88 12.80
CA PHE A 102 -13.89 13.29 13.07
C PHE A 102 -12.97 13.88 11.98
N ALA A 103 -11.98 13.13 11.50
CA ALA A 103 -11.16 13.54 10.37
C ALA A 103 -11.97 13.71 9.08
N SER A 104 -13.07 12.96 8.90
CA SER A 104 -13.98 13.12 7.77
C SER A 104 -14.91 14.35 7.90
N LEU A 105 -15.11 14.85 9.12
CA LEU A 105 -15.88 16.07 9.40
C LEU A 105 -15.01 17.36 9.33
N SER A 106 -13.69 17.23 9.49
CA SER A 106 -12.79 18.40 9.60
C SER A 106 -12.72 19.27 8.33
N GLY A 107 -13.17 18.75 7.19
CA GLY A 107 -13.03 19.44 5.90
C GLY A 107 -11.63 19.38 5.28
N ASP A 108 -10.68 18.68 5.91
CA ASP A 108 -9.29 18.59 5.44
C ASP A 108 -9.11 17.62 4.25
N TYR A 109 -10.18 16.97 3.77
CA TYR A 109 -10.12 16.01 2.67
C TYR A 109 -9.35 16.54 1.46
N LYS A 110 -9.72 17.75 0.95
CA LYS A 110 -9.07 18.32 -0.22
C LYS A 110 -7.60 18.59 0.04
N LYS A 111 -7.27 19.28 1.13
CA LYS A 111 -5.90 19.59 1.55
C LYS A 111 -5.02 18.37 1.74
N ASN A 112 -5.56 17.31 2.37
CA ASN A 112 -4.83 16.06 2.57
C ASN A 112 -4.63 15.32 1.25
N SER A 113 -5.65 15.26 0.39
CA SER A 113 -5.53 14.66 -0.95
C SER A 113 -4.49 15.39 -1.81
N GLU A 114 -4.46 16.73 -1.79
CA GLU A 114 -3.44 17.53 -2.49
C GLU A 114 -2.01 17.18 -2.04
N LYS A 115 -1.79 17.04 -0.74
CA LYS A 115 -0.50 16.60 -0.22
C LYS A 115 -0.14 15.19 -0.67
N ILE A 116 -1.11 14.28 -0.65
CA ILE A 116 -0.91 12.89 -1.10
C ILE A 116 -0.59 12.85 -2.60
N PHE A 117 -1.31 13.59 -3.45
CA PHE A 117 -1.02 13.69 -4.88
C PHE A 117 0.40 14.19 -5.14
N SER A 118 0.80 15.29 -4.47
CA SER A 118 2.17 15.81 -4.59
C SER A 118 3.22 14.77 -4.20
N MET A 119 3.01 14.07 -3.07
CA MET A 119 3.89 12.97 -2.65
C MET A 119 3.89 11.81 -3.66
N ALA A 120 2.74 11.44 -4.21
CA ALA A 120 2.61 10.33 -5.16
C ALA A 120 3.34 10.62 -6.48
N LEU A 121 3.21 11.83 -7.02
CA LEU A 121 3.94 12.26 -8.21
C LEU A 121 5.44 12.24 -7.97
N LYS A 122 5.89 12.81 -6.85
CA LYS A 122 7.30 12.78 -6.46
C LYS A 122 7.82 11.36 -6.24
N SER A 123 6.99 10.52 -5.63
CA SER A 123 7.34 9.11 -5.41
C SER A 123 7.53 8.37 -6.74
N ARG A 124 6.64 8.58 -7.71
CA ARG A 124 6.73 7.98 -9.04
C ARG A 124 8.03 8.37 -9.76
N GLU A 125 8.39 9.66 -9.75
CA GLU A 125 9.67 10.13 -10.30
C GLU A 125 10.88 9.42 -9.65
N LEU A 126 10.86 9.31 -8.31
CA LEU A 126 11.92 8.66 -7.56
C LEU A 126 11.99 7.15 -7.85
N TYR A 127 10.84 6.46 -8.02
CA TYR A 127 10.83 5.05 -8.44
C TYR A 127 11.49 4.88 -9.80
N LEU A 128 11.09 5.66 -10.80
CA LEU A 128 11.68 5.57 -12.16
C LEU A 128 13.20 5.78 -12.10
N LYS A 129 13.66 6.75 -11.34
CA LYS A 129 15.08 7.01 -11.14
C LYS A 129 15.81 5.84 -10.46
N ILE A 130 15.24 5.25 -9.40
CA ILE A 130 15.84 4.10 -8.71
C ILE A 130 15.87 2.88 -9.65
N ILE A 131 14.81 2.63 -10.42
CA ILE A 131 14.74 1.52 -11.36
C ILE A 131 15.87 1.63 -12.38
N GLU A 132 16.07 2.82 -12.96
CA GLU A 132 17.12 3.08 -13.95
C GLU A 132 18.53 3.00 -13.34
N GLU A 133 18.77 3.70 -12.21
CA GLU A 133 20.10 3.76 -11.57
C GLU A 133 20.59 2.41 -11.04
N GLU A 134 19.67 1.57 -10.56
CA GLU A 134 19.99 0.30 -9.91
C GLU A 134 19.64 -0.92 -10.78
N ASN A 135 19.12 -0.72 -11.99
CA ASN A 135 18.73 -1.76 -12.96
C ASN A 135 17.85 -2.85 -12.34
N LEU A 136 16.72 -2.43 -11.72
CA LEU A 136 15.85 -3.34 -10.96
C LEU A 136 14.88 -4.10 -11.86
N GLU A 137 14.78 -5.41 -11.68
CA GLU A 137 13.84 -6.30 -12.38
C GLU A 137 12.75 -6.83 -11.43
N PHE A 138 11.50 -6.37 -11.58
CA PHE A 138 10.39 -6.72 -10.69
C PHE A 138 9.02 -6.75 -11.40
N ASP A 139 8.96 -7.26 -12.63
CA ASP A 139 7.76 -7.29 -13.48
C ASP A 139 7.16 -5.88 -13.69
N PHE A 140 8.01 -4.86 -13.82
CA PHE A 140 7.60 -3.47 -13.98
C PHE A 140 6.97 -3.25 -15.36
N LEU A 141 5.76 -2.64 -15.38
CA LEU A 141 5.04 -2.27 -16.60
C LEU A 141 4.55 -0.82 -16.52
N GLN A 142 5.01 0.02 -17.42
CA GLN A 142 4.52 1.39 -17.58
C GLN A 142 3.48 1.44 -18.71
N LYS A 143 2.33 0.81 -18.46
CA LYS A 143 1.18 0.72 -19.39
C LYS A 143 -0.04 1.49 -18.88
N GLY A 144 0.16 2.36 -17.90
CA GLY A 144 -0.93 3.11 -17.29
C GLY A 144 -1.88 2.29 -16.42
N ILE A 145 -2.87 2.99 -15.88
CA ILE A 145 -3.96 2.40 -15.10
C ILE A 145 -5.28 2.89 -15.66
N LEU A 146 -6.18 1.96 -15.98
CA LEU A 146 -7.53 2.22 -16.44
C LEU A 146 -8.52 1.99 -15.30
N GLN A 147 -9.18 3.04 -14.84
CA GLN A 147 -10.34 2.96 -13.96
C GLN A 147 -11.60 2.93 -14.83
N TYR A 148 -12.31 1.81 -14.87
CA TYR A 148 -13.53 1.71 -15.64
C TYR A 148 -14.78 1.73 -14.75
N PHE A 149 -15.90 2.10 -15.36
CA PHE A 149 -17.18 2.31 -14.70
C PHE A 149 -18.30 1.53 -15.41
N GLU A 150 -19.23 0.99 -14.60
CA GLU A 150 -20.47 0.35 -15.05
C GLU A 150 -21.69 1.28 -14.83
N SER A 151 -21.47 2.51 -14.38
CA SER A 151 -22.50 3.51 -14.08
C SER A 151 -22.06 4.87 -14.62
N GLU A 152 -22.87 5.44 -15.54
CA GLU A 152 -22.67 6.81 -16.04
C GLU A 152 -22.62 7.84 -14.90
N THR A 153 -23.49 7.70 -13.91
CA THR A 153 -23.54 8.60 -12.75
C THR A 153 -22.21 8.62 -11.99
N ASP A 154 -21.59 7.44 -11.80
CA ASP A 154 -20.31 7.35 -11.08
C ASP A 154 -19.14 7.87 -11.94
N LEU A 155 -19.18 7.64 -13.26
CA LEU A 155 -18.23 8.19 -14.21
C LEU A 155 -18.27 9.72 -14.23
N GLU A 156 -19.47 10.30 -14.40
CA GLU A 156 -19.66 11.75 -14.41
C GLU A 156 -19.25 12.39 -13.08
N LYS A 157 -19.65 11.79 -11.97
CA LYS A 157 -19.26 12.25 -10.64
C LYS A 157 -17.73 12.25 -10.46
N THR A 158 -17.05 11.24 -10.99
CA THR A 158 -15.60 11.17 -10.95
C THR A 158 -15.00 12.22 -11.90
N HIS A 159 -15.61 12.40 -13.09
CA HIS A 159 -15.16 13.38 -14.07
C HIS A 159 -15.26 14.84 -13.58
N THR A 160 -16.20 15.16 -12.68
CA THR A 160 -16.29 16.52 -12.09
C THR A 160 -15.02 16.93 -11.32
N LYS A 161 -14.17 15.98 -10.94
CA LYS A 161 -12.89 16.25 -10.28
C LYS A 161 -11.73 16.48 -11.25
N LYS A 162 -11.95 16.39 -12.55
CA LYS A 162 -10.88 16.42 -13.57
C LYS A 162 -9.99 17.65 -13.43
N GLU A 163 -10.57 18.84 -13.47
CA GLU A 163 -9.81 20.11 -13.38
C GLU A 163 -8.97 20.18 -12.10
N TRP A 164 -9.54 19.73 -10.98
CA TRP A 164 -8.82 19.71 -9.72
C TRP A 164 -7.64 18.72 -9.74
N ILE A 165 -7.81 17.52 -10.28
CA ILE A 165 -6.76 16.49 -10.36
C ILE A 165 -5.67 16.91 -11.37
N GLU A 166 -6.06 17.46 -12.52
CA GLU A 166 -5.13 17.98 -13.54
C GLU A 166 -4.32 19.17 -13.00
N SER A 167 -4.92 20.04 -12.17
CA SER A 167 -4.20 21.14 -11.53
C SER A 167 -3.05 20.69 -10.63
N MET A 168 -3.06 19.41 -10.23
CA MET A 168 -1.97 18.78 -9.47
C MET A 168 -0.89 18.12 -10.34
N GLY A 169 -1.00 18.22 -11.68
CA GLY A 169 -0.06 17.63 -12.62
C GLY A 169 -0.31 16.14 -12.91
N VAL A 170 -1.51 15.64 -12.64
CA VAL A 170 -1.93 14.28 -13.02
C VAL A 170 -2.62 14.32 -14.37
N GLU A 171 -2.07 13.61 -15.35
CA GLU A 171 -2.72 13.40 -16.65
C GLU A 171 -3.90 12.44 -16.49
N TRP A 172 -5.04 12.79 -17.11
CA TRP A 172 -6.28 12.05 -16.93
C TRP A 172 -7.16 12.08 -18.18
N ASP A 173 -7.21 10.98 -18.90
CA ASP A 173 -7.98 10.83 -20.13
C ASP A 173 -9.31 10.12 -19.84
N ARG A 174 -10.43 10.72 -20.26
CA ARG A 174 -11.72 10.06 -20.29
C ARG A 174 -11.83 9.25 -21.57
N LEU A 175 -12.18 7.97 -21.45
CA LEU A 175 -12.32 7.05 -22.57
C LEU A 175 -13.76 6.52 -22.67
N SER A 176 -14.28 6.43 -23.91
CA SER A 176 -15.48 5.67 -24.28
C SER A 176 -15.22 4.17 -24.16
N PHE A 177 -16.27 3.34 -24.30
CA PHE A 177 -16.13 1.88 -24.31
C PHE A 177 -15.26 1.41 -25.51
N GLU A 178 -15.45 2.02 -26.69
CA GLU A 178 -14.69 1.71 -27.89
C GLU A 178 -13.19 1.99 -27.71
N GLU A 179 -12.84 3.16 -27.17
CA GLU A 179 -11.45 3.53 -26.87
C GLU A 179 -10.85 2.63 -25.78
N ILE A 180 -11.65 2.18 -24.80
CA ILE A 180 -11.22 1.19 -23.78
C ILE A 180 -10.88 -0.14 -24.46
N VAL A 181 -11.68 -0.61 -25.41
CA VAL A 181 -11.44 -1.87 -26.12
C VAL A 181 -10.22 -1.77 -27.05
N GLU A 182 -9.96 -0.61 -27.65
CA GLU A 182 -8.73 -0.37 -28.41
C GLU A 182 -7.49 -0.39 -27.50
N LEU A 183 -7.57 0.22 -26.32
CA LEU A 183 -6.50 0.25 -25.34
C LEU A 183 -6.25 -1.13 -24.70
N GLU A 184 -7.33 -1.85 -24.32
CA GLU A 184 -7.28 -3.13 -23.62
C GLU A 184 -8.34 -4.10 -24.20
N PRO A 185 -7.99 -4.85 -25.26
CA PRO A 185 -8.92 -5.76 -25.93
C PRO A 185 -9.49 -6.87 -25.04
N ALA A 186 -8.82 -7.20 -23.92
CA ALA A 186 -9.32 -8.18 -22.97
C ALA A 186 -10.68 -7.79 -22.36
N LEU A 187 -11.06 -6.50 -22.40
CA LEU A 187 -12.34 -5.98 -21.91
C LEU A 187 -13.47 -5.98 -22.95
N ALA A 188 -13.24 -6.38 -24.20
CA ALA A 188 -14.20 -6.29 -25.31
C ALA A 188 -15.55 -7.00 -25.01
N ASN A 189 -15.52 -8.05 -24.18
CA ASN A 189 -16.72 -8.83 -23.81
C ASN A 189 -17.48 -8.25 -22.60
N ASN A 190 -16.92 -7.26 -21.90
CA ASN A 190 -17.57 -6.66 -20.73
C ASN A 190 -18.46 -5.47 -21.16
N LYS A 191 -19.62 -5.78 -21.74
CA LYS A 191 -20.58 -4.78 -22.25
C LYS A 191 -21.25 -3.93 -21.18
N SER A 192 -21.04 -4.20 -19.89
CA SER A 192 -21.52 -3.36 -18.81
C SER A 192 -20.68 -2.07 -18.61
N ILE A 193 -19.49 -1.99 -19.20
CA ILE A 193 -18.63 -0.81 -19.12
C ILE A 193 -19.26 0.33 -19.94
N VAL A 194 -19.51 1.47 -19.28
CA VAL A 194 -20.02 2.70 -19.92
C VAL A 194 -18.90 3.66 -20.31
N GLY A 195 -17.72 3.53 -19.71
CA GLY A 195 -16.57 4.36 -19.98
C GLY A 195 -15.52 4.22 -18.90
N GLY A 196 -14.45 5.00 -19.01
CA GLY A 196 -13.34 4.92 -18.08
C GLY A 196 -12.50 6.17 -18.00
N ILE A 197 -11.54 6.13 -17.09
CA ILE A 197 -10.52 7.13 -16.89
C ILE A 197 -9.17 6.44 -16.94
N TYR A 198 -8.33 6.90 -17.84
CA TYR A 198 -7.01 6.35 -18.07
C TYR A 198 -5.91 7.31 -17.65
N THR A 199 -4.96 6.82 -16.85
CA THR A 199 -3.77 7.54 -16.43
C THR A 199 -2.54 6.86 -17.03
N LYS A 200 -2.09 7.36 -18.17
CA LYS A 200 -0.99 6.79 -18.96
C LYS A 200 0.33 6.74 -18.20
N SER A 201 0.58 7.74 -17.36
CA SER A 201 1.84 7.90 -16.62
C SER A 201 1.96 7.01 -15.37
N ASP A 202 0.88 6.37 -14.92
CA ASP A 202 0.90 5.40 -13.83
C ASP A 202 1.50 4.05 -14.29
N ALA A 203 1.91 3.22 -13.34
CA ALA A 203 2.64 1.99 -13.61
C ALA A 203 2.24 0.85 -12.66
N THR A 204 2.72 -0.35 -12.97
CA THR A 204 2.60 -1.52 -12.10
C THR A 204 3.94 -2.20 -11.89
N GLY A 205 4.04 -3.01 -10.84
CA GLY A 205 5.21 -3.84 -10.57
C GLY A 205 4.99 -4.75 -9.36
N ASP A 206 5.74 -5.84 -9.32
CA ASP A 206 5.72 -6.72 -8.16
C ASP A 206 6.50 -6.11 -7.01
N ILE A 207 5.78 -5.56 -6.03
CA ILE A 207 6.35 -4.89 -4.86
C ILE A 207 7.24 -5.82 -4.02
N HIS A 208 6.92 -7.13 -3.95
CA HIS A 208 7.75 -8.08 -3.23
C HIS A 208 9.09 -8.28 -3.94
N LYS A 209 9.06 -8.52 -5.27
CA LYS A 209 10.28 -8.58 -6.09
C LYS A 209 11.10 -7.29 -5.98
N TYR A 210 10.44 -6.12 -6.05
CA TYR A 210 11.11 -4.84 -5.84
C TYR A 210 11.87 -4.78 -4.51
N CYS A 211 11.22 -5.15 -3.39
CA CYS A 211 11.86 -5.16 -2.09
C CYS A 211 13.06 -6.11 -2.03
N VAL A 212 12.94 -7.29 -2.66
CA VAL A 212 14.04 -8.27 -2.72
C VAL A 212 15.20 -7.76 -3.58
N GLU A 213 14.92 -7.25 -4.78
CA GLU A 213 15.96 -6.77 -5.72
C GLU A 213 16.68 -5.54 -5.16
N LEU A 214 15.94 -4.55 -4.65
CA LEU A 214 16.57 -3.39 -4.00
C LEU A 214 17.33 -3.82 -2.74
N GLY A 215 16.85 -4.81 -2.00
CA GLY A 215 17.58 -5.40 -0.87
C GLY A 215 18.91 -6.02 -1.28
N LYS A 216 18.99 -6.71 -2.42
CA LYS A 216 20.26 -7.22 -2.98
C LYS A 216 21.22 -6.08 -3.35
N VAL A 217 20.72 -5.03 -3.99
CA VAL A 217 21.51 -3.84 -4.31
C VAL A 217 22.06 -3.20 -3.04
N LEU A 218 21.21 -3.01 -2.02
CA LEU A 218 21.60 -2.45 -0.73
C LEU A 218 22.73 -3.25 -0.07
N LYS A 219 22.62 -4.57 -0.07
CA LYS A 219 23.63 -5.46 0.48
C LYS A 219 24.94 -5.39 -0.29
N ASN A 220 24.89 -5.47 -1.62
CA ASN A 220 26.08 -5.66 -2.46
C ASN A 220 26.80 -4.34 -2.79
N LYS A 221 26.04 -3.27 -3.07
CA LYS A 221 26.59 -1.97 -3.51
C LYS A 221 26.77 -1.00 -2.34
N TYR A 222 25.84 -1.01 -1.37
CA TYR A 222 25.83 -0.03 -0.28
C TYR A 222 26.23 -0.62 1.08
N SER A 223 26.63 -1.90 1.14
CA SER A 223 27.07 -2.58 2.36
C SER A 223 26.06 -2.55 3.52
N VAL A 224 24.75 -2.51 3.19
CA VAL A 224 23.69 -2.57 4.20
C VAL A 224 23.62 -3.98 4.78
N ILE A 225 23.54 -4.05 6.11
CA ILE A 225 23.41 -5.31 6.84
C ILE A 225 21.94 -5.66 7.01
N PHE A 226 21.55 -6.89 6.65
CA PHE A 226 20.20 -7.40 6.88
C PHE A 226 20.19 -8.45 7.98
N LYS A 227 19.31 -8.28 8.94
CA LYS A 227 19.02 -9.19 10.06
C LYS A 227 17.59 -9.73 9.90
N TYR A 228 17.44 -10.72 9.01
CA TYR A 228 16.16 -11.41 8.78
C TYR A 228 15.86 -12.42 9.88
N GLY A 229 14.58 -12.67 10.16
CA GLY A 229 14.14 -13.56 11.24
C GLY A 229 14.51 -13.06 12.62
N GLN A 230 14.79 -11.77 12.77
CA GLN A 230 15.15 -11.15 14.05
C GLN A 230 14.12 -10.09 14.44
N PRO A 231 13.02 -10.48 15.09
CA PRO A 231 12.01 -9.55 15.58
C PRO A 231 12.60 -8.62 16.63
N VAL A 232 12.38 -7.32 16.44
CA VAL A 232 12.73 -6.32 17.44
C VAL A 232 11.67 -6.37 18.53
N GLN A 233 12.08 -6.69 19.74
CA GLN A 233 11.19 -6.81 20.90
C GLN A 233 11.04 -5.48 21.62
N ASP A 234 12.12 -4.72 21.72
CA ASP A 234 12.14 -3.47 22.45
C ASP A 234 13.19 -2.47 21.94
N ILE A 235 13.02 -1.21 22.34
CA ILE A 235 13.99 -0.12 22.14
C ILE A 235 14.18 0.57 23.48
N SER A 236 15.40 0.54 24.01
CA SER A 236 15.79 1.13 25.29
C SER A 236 16.83 2.26 25.11
N GLY A 237 17.61 2.59 26.16
CA GLY A 237 18.66 3.60 26.15
C GLY A 237 18.12 5.05 26.17
N GLN A 238 18.80 6.00 26.79
CA GLN A 238 18.37 7.42 26.86
C GLN A 238 19.04 8.30 25.81
N ASP A 239 20.37 8.31 25.75
CA ASP A 239 21.13 9.15 24.83
C ASP A 239 21.32 8.49 23.46
N LYS A 240 21.70 7.22 23.45
CA LYS A 240 21.75 6.38 22.26
C LYS A 240 20.68 5.29 22.36
N PRO A 241 19.88 5.10 21.32
CA PRO A 241 18.90 4.04 21.34
C PRO A 241 19.58 2.66 21.25
N ILE A 242 19.11 1.74 22.09
CA ILE A 242 19.51 0.34 22.13
C ILE A 242 18.33 -0.48 21.60
N LEU A 243 18.55 -1.17 20.49
CA LEU A 243 17.57 -2.07 19.88
C LEU A 243 17.75 -3.46 20.51
N VAL A 244 16.67 -4.02 21.05
CA VAL A 244 16.64 -5.32 21.72
C VAL A 244 15.95 -6.35 20.85
N THR A 245 16.66 -7.44 20.54
CA THR A 245 16.14 -8.65 19.92
C THR A 245 16.15 -9.80 20.93
N GLU A 246 15.71 -10.99 20.56
CA GLU A 246 15.68 -12.14 21.47
C GLU A 246 17.02 -12.46 22.11
N ASN A 247 18.11 -12.35 21.33
CA ASN A 247 19.43 -12.83 21.75
C ASN A 247 20.49 -11.71 21.90
N TYR A 248 20.19 -10.49 21.45
CA TYR A 248 21.20 -9.43 21.37
C TYR A 248 20.64 -8.05 21.67
N GLU A 249 21.49 -7.20 22.21
CA GLU A 249 21.29 -5.75 22.28
C GLU A 249 22.25 -5.06 21.31
N HIS A 250 21.73 -4.13 20.52
CA HIS A 250 22.49 -3.37 19.53
C HIS A 250 22.33 -1.88 19.76
N THR A 251 23.42 -1.16 19.96
CA THR A 251 23.39 0.31 20.09
C THR A 251 23.53 0.96 18.74
N PHE A 252 22.70 1.96 18.45
CA PHE A 252 22.76 2.75 17.23
C PHE A 252 22.78 4.24 17.54
N ASP A 253 23.24 5.05 16.58
CA ASP A 253 23.11 6.50 16.68
C ASP A 253 21.67 6.95 16.48
N LYS A 254 20.94 6.30 15.57
CA LYS A 254 19.53 6.60 15.25
C LYS A 254 18.76 5.32 14.89
N ILE A 255 17.44 5.31 15.14
CA ILE A 255 16.54 4.21 14.74
C ILE A 255 15.40 4.77 13.90
N VAL A 256 15.10 4.10 12.79
CA VAL A 256 13.93 4.33 11.94
C VAL A 256 12.93 3.19 12.10
N ILE A 257 11.70 3.51 12.45
CA ILE A 257 10.61 2.54 12.62
C ILE A 257 9.72 2.56 11.37
N SER A 258 9.87 1.52 10.52
CA SER A 258 9.10 1.25 9.31
C SER A 258 8.33 -0.07 9.40
N ALA A 259 7.83 -0.38 10.61
CA ALA A 259 7.32 -1.70 10.99
C ALA A 259 5.83 -1.92 10.66
N GLY A 260 5.25 -1.13 9.73
CA GLY A 260 3.85 -1.28 9.33
C GLY A 260 2.89 -1.18 10.53
N VAL A 261 2.00 -2.16 10.69
CA VAL A 261 1.02 -2.16 11.79
C VAL A 261 1.65 -2.34 13.17
N THR A 262 2.81 -2.96 13.27
CA THR A 262 3.52 -3.16 14.54
C THR A 262 4.20 -1.89 15.06
N THR A 263 4.27 -0.82 14.26
CA THR A 263 4.72 0.52 14.70
C THR A 263 3.95 1.03 15.92
N GLU A 264 2.68 0.63 16.07
CA GLU A 264 1.81 1.03 17.18
C GLU A 264 2.36 0.60 18.56
N GLN A 265 3.05 -0.53 18.65
CA GLN A 265 3.64 -1.01 19.92
C GLN A 265 4.81 -0.13 20.38
N PHE A 266 5.66 0.33 19.46
CA PHE A 266 6.80 1.19 19.76
C PHE A 266 6.34 2.60 20.15
N LYS A 267 5.35 3.14 19.43
CA LYS A 267 4.77 4.45 19.70
C LYS A 267 4.28 4.59 21.14
N LYS A 268 3.57 3.59 21.65
CA LYS A 268 3.04 3.61 23.03
C LYS A 268 4.14 3.83 24.05
N LYS A 269 5.29 3.18 23.86
CA LYS A 269 6.44 3.30 24.76
C LYS A 269 7.04 4.71 24.79
N PHE A 270 7.00 5.43 23.67
CA PHE A 270 7.62 6.75 23.54
C PHE A 270 6.66 7.92 23.81
N GLY A 271 5.39 7.63 24.04
CA GLY A 271 4.36 8.63 24.30
C GLY A 271 3.99 9.49 23.08
N ASP A 272 4.24 8.98 21.87
CA ASP A 272 3.90 9.65 20.62
C ASP A 272 2.39 9.60 20.33
N SER A 273 1.86 10.65 19.68
CA SER A 273 0.43 10.88 19.54
C SER A 273 -0.03 10.66 18.10
N PHE A 274 -0.05 9.43 17.65
CA PHE A 274 -0.69 9.02 16.39
C PHE A 274 -1.34 7.65 16.57
N ARG A 275 -2.18 7.22 15.65
CA ARG A 275 -2.82 5.90 15.68
C ARG A 275 -2.65 5.20 14.36
N ILE A 276 -2.29 3.91 14.41
CA ILE A 276 -2.27 3.01 13.26
C ILE A 276 -3.19 1.84 13.59
N TYR A 277 -4.17 1.59 12.71
CA TYR A 277 -5.05 0.42 12.82
C TYR A 277 -4.81 -0.54 11.68
N PRO A 278 -4.74 -1.87 11.94
CA PRO A 278 -4.60 -2.88 10.90
C PRO A 278 -5.91 -3.04 10.11
N VAL A 279 -5.91 -2.59 8.87
CA VAL A 279 -7.03 -2.76 7.95
C VAL A 279 -6.70 -3.88 6.98
N LYS A 280 -7.40 -4.99 7.13
CA LYS A 280 -7.17 -6.22 6.37
C LYS A 280 -7.66 -6.09 4.94
N GLY A 281 -6.88 -6.56 3.99
CA GLY A 281 -7.24 -6.70 2.58
C GLY A 281 -6.91 -8.08 2.07
N TYR A 282 -7.56 -8.46 0.96
CA TYR A 282 -7.38 -9.75 0.32
C TYR A 282 -6.87 -9.60 -1.10
N SER A 283 -6.11 -10.57 -1.55
CA SER A 283 -5.74 -10.72 -2.96
C SER A 283 -5.68 -12.18 -3.37
N ILE A 284 -5.76 -12.38 -4.67
CA ILE A 284 -5.45 -13.65 -5.32
C ILE A 284 -4.37 -13.41 -6.36
N THR A 285 -3.49 -14.38 -6.52
CA THR A 285 -2.50 -14.42 -7.61
C THR A 285 -2.75 -15.68 -8.40
N ILE A 286 -3.00 -15.54 -9.70
CA ILE A 286 -3.27 -16.64 -10.63
C ILE A 286 -2.06 -16.79 -11.52
N ASP A 287 -1.50 -17.99 -11.62
CA ASP A 287 -0.49 -18.32 -12.61
C ASP A 287 -1.17 -18.50 -13.98
N LEU A 288 -0.71 -17.75 -14.98
CA LEU A 288 -1.31 -17.72 -16.31
C LEU A 288 -0.66 -18.80 -17.18
N ASP A 289 -1.44 -19.80 -17.60
CA ASP A 289 -1.07 -20.70 -18.68
C ASP A 289 -1.07 -19.98 -20.05
N GLU A 290 -0.70 -20.66 -21.13
CA GLU A 290 -0.57 -20.03 -22.45
C GLU A 290 -1.86 -19.39 -22.97
N GLU A 291 -3.02 -20.00 -22.73
CA GLU A 291 -4.32 -19.45 -23.13
C GLU A 291 -4.73 -18.28 -22.24
N SER A 292 -4.55 -18.40 -20.94
CA SER A 292 -4.80 -17.34 -19.97
C SER A 292 -3.91 -16.12 -20.21
N GLN A 293 -2.66 -16.32 -20.63
CA GLN A 293 -1.74 -15.22 -20.95
C GLN A 293 -2.24 -14.37 -22.13
N LYS A 294 -2.88 -14.97 -23.14
CA LYS A 294 -3.47 -14.27 -24.28
C LYS A 294 -4.73 -13.48 -23.90
N ALA A 295 -5.44 -13.94 -22.87
CA ALA A 295 -6.69 -13.35 -22.39
C ALA A 295 -6.48 -12.33 -21.27
N ALA A 296 -5.31 -12.30 -20.62
CA ALA A 296 -5.04 -11.43 -19.48
C ALA A 296 -4.72 -10.00 -19.94
N PRO A 297 -5.22 -8.99 -19.20
CA PRO A 297 -4.98 -7.59 -19.54
C PRO A 297 -3.52 -7.20 -19.38
N PHE A 298 -3.06 -6.27 -20.22
CA PHE A 298 -1.75 -5.61 -20.09
C PHE A 298 -1.85 -4.29 -19.32
N VAL A 299 -2.95 -3.55 -19.51
CA VAL A 299 -3.23 -2.34 -18.75
C VAL A 299 -3.73 -2.74 -17.37
N SER A 300 -3.21 -2.11 -16.33
CA SER A 300 -3.73 -2.36 -15.00
C SER A 300 -5.12 -1.76 -14.84
N LEU A 301 -6.01 -2.50 -14.22
CA LEU A 301 -7.42 -2.17 -14.13
C LEU A 301 -7.83 -1.81 -12.70
N LYS A 302 -8.76 -0.86 -12.58
CA LYS A 302 -9.51 -0.58 -11.37
C LYS A 302 -10.99 -0.63 -11.69
N ASP A 303 -11.69 -1.62 -11.15
CA ASP A 303 -13.15 -1.70 -11.19
C ASP A 303 -13.73 -0.82 -10.09
N GLU A 304 -14.32 0.31 -10.48
CA GLU A 304 -14.86 1.26 -9.50
C GLU A 304 -16.11 0.70 -8.81
N SER A 305 -16.91 -0.11 -9.50
CA SER A 305 -18.14 -0.69 -8.95
C SER A 305 -17.87 -1.73 -7.87
N LYS A 306 -16.87 -2.56 -8.06
CA LYS A 306 -16.48 -3.66 -7.15
C LYS A 306 -15.36 -3.28 -6.19
N LYS A 307 -14.71 -2.12 -6.38
CA LYS A 307 -13.54 -1.66 -5.61
C LYS A 307 -12.39 -2.68 -5.65
N LEU A 308 -12.16 -3.24 -6.83
CA LEU A 308 -11.10 -4.19 -7.11
C LEU A 308 -10.04 -3.56 -8.02
N VAL A 309 -8.82 -4.04 -7.87
CA VAL A 309 -7.72 -3.73 -8.79
C VAL A 309 -7.17 -5.03 -9.37
N CYS A 310 -6.76 -4.98 -10.64
CA CYS A 310 -6.22 -6.11 -11.36
C CYS A 310 -4.94 -5.70 -12.09
N SER A 311 -3.86 -6.42 -11.88
CA SER A 311 -2.56 -6.11 -12.48
C SER A 311 -1.86 -7.37 -12.98
N ARG A 312 -1.29 -7.30 -14.18
CA ARG A 312 -0.42 -8.34 -14.72
C ARG A 312 1.00 -8.18 -14.15
N LEU A 313 1.60 -9.28 -13.70
CA LEU A 313 2.94 -9.37 -13.12
C LEU A 313 3.71 -10.50 -13.81
N GLY A 314 4.35 -10.22 -14.96
CA GLY A 314 4.95 -11.23 -15.81
C GLY A 314 3.90 -12.23 -16.33
N ASN A 315 4.05 -13.49 -15.96
CA ASN A 315 3.11 -14.57 -16.28
C ASN A 315 2.03 -14.80 -15.20
N ARG A 316 1.81 -13.83 -14.32
CA ARG A 316 0.81 -13.91 -13.24
C ARG A 316 -0.20 -12.78 -13.34
N LEU A 317 -1.43 -13.05 -12.89
CA LEU A 317 -2.47 -12.04 -12.71
C LEU A 317 -2.75 -11.86 -11.22
N ARG A 318 -2.64 -10.63 -10.74
CA ARG A 318 -2.97 -10.26 -9.38
C ARG A 318 -4.30 -9.52 -9.33
N VAL A 319 -5.24 -10.01 -8.54
CA VAL A 319 -6.47 -9.29 -8.22
C VAL A 319 -6.53 -9.01 -6.74
N ALA A 320 -6.70 -7.75 -6.37
CA ALA A 320 -6.72 -7.34 -4.98
C ALA A 320 -7.89 -6.39 -4.71
N GLY A 321 -8.40 -6.45 -3.48
CA GLY A 321 -9.49 -5.57 -3.07
C GLY A 321 -9.91 -5.83 -1.64
N THR A 322 -11.14 -5.46 -1.37
CA THR A 322 -11.80 -5.62 -0.08
C THR A 322 -11.10 -4.96 1.10
N VAL A 323 -11.90 -4.58 2.06
CA VAL A 323 -11.47 -3.94 3.30
C VAL A 323 -12.21 -4.61 4.46
N GLU A 324 -11.45 -5.04 5.46
CA GLU A 324 -12.02 -5.68 6.65
C GLU A 324 -11.37 -5.12 7.92
N LEU A 325 -12.18 -4.70 8.88
CA LEU A 325 -11.73 -4.22 10.19
C LEU A 325 -11.90 -5.35 11.22
N ASP A 326 -10.88 -6.21 11.32
CA ASP A 326 -10.85 -7.40 12.18
C ASP A 326 -9.54 -7.49 13.00
N GLY A 327 -8.97 -6.35 13.38
CA GLY A 327 -7.75 -6.28 14.18
C GLY A 327 -6.55 -6.95 13.48
N TYR A 328 -5.75 -7.64 14.27
CA TYR A 328 -4.54 -8.33 13.78
C TYR A 328 -4.80 -9.71 13.17
N ASN A 329 -6.06 -10.12 13.00
CA ASN A 329 -6.43 -11.40 12.41
C ASN A 329 -5.94 -11.49 10.94
N LYS A 330 -5.18 -12.54 10.62
CA LYS A 330 -4.65 -12.82 9.27
C LYS A 330 -5.31 -14.02 8.60
N ASP A 331 -6.38 -14.59 9.17
CA ASP A 331 -7.06 -15.74 8.56
C ASP A 331 -7.61 -15.38 7.19
N ILE A 332 -7.39 -16.26 6.23
CA ILE A 332 -7.92 -16.13 4.88
C ILE A 332 -9.34 -16.72 4.88
N ARG A 333 -10.33 -15.84 4.73
CA ARG A 333 -11.75 -16.26 4.72
C ARG A 333 -12.21 -16.49 3.29
N GLU A 334 -12.73 -17.68 3.03
CA GLU A 334 -13.18 -18.10 1.70
C GLU A 334 -14.26 -17.17 1.11
N ASN A 335 -15.22 -16.73 1.94
CA ASN A 335 -16.26 -15.78 1.52
C ASN A 335 -15.73 -14.40 1.10
N ARG A 336 -14.47 -14.08 1.43
CA ARG A 336 -13.77 -12.86 1.00
C ARG A 336 -12.89 -13.08 -0.24
N VAL A 337 -12.51 -14.32 -0.52
CA VAL A 337 -11.74 -14.73 -1.70
C VAL A 337 -12.67 -15.04 -2.89
N LYS A 338 -13.77 -15.73 -2.67
CA LYS A 338 -14.77 -16.07 -3.72
C LYS A 338 -15.20 -14.89 -4.60
N PRO A 339 -15.46 -13.67 -4.07
CA PRO A 339 -15.80 -12.51 -4.91
C PRO A 339 -14.71 -12.13 -5.90
N LEU A 340 -13.42 -12.29 -5.54
CA LEU A 340 -12.29 -12.01 -6.42
C LEU A 340 -12.23 -13.00 -7.59
N LEU A 341 -12.39 -14.30 -7.30
CA LEU A 341 -12.45 -15.35 -8.33
C LEU A 341 -13.66 -15.15 -9.26
N LYS A 342 -14.84 -14.89 -8.67
CA LYS A 342 -16.05 -14.61 -9.45
C LYS A 342 -15.87 -13.42 -10.38
N TRP A 343 -15.18 -12.37 -9.92
CA TRP A 343 -14.88 -11.21 -10.74
C TRP A 343 -13.99 -11.60 -11.94
N VAL A 344 -12.91 -12.38 -11.71
CA VAL A 344 -12.04 -12.85 -12.81
C VAL A 344 -12.83 -13.66 -13.83
N ASN A 345 -13.63 -14.65 -13.38
CA ASN A 345 -14.42 -15.50 -14.27
C ASN A 345 -15.45 -14.70 -15.09
N ASN A 346 -16.00 -13.62 -14.53
CA ASN A 346 -16.96 -12.78 -15.23
C ASN A 346 -16.30 -11.86 -16.24
N VAL A 347 -15.18 -11.22 -15.88
CA VAL A 347 -14.52 -10.22 -16.74
C VAL A 347 -13.62 -10.91 -17.76
N PHE A 348 -12.94 -11.98 -17.36
CA PHE A 348 -11.96 -12.72 -18.17
C PHE A 348 -12.30 -14.22 -18.22
N PRO A 349 -13.37 -14.64 -18.87
CA PRO A 349 -13.86 -16.03 -18.83
C PRO A 349 -12.87 -17.07 -19.42
N LYS A 350 -11.84 -16.62 -20.14
CA LYS A 350 -10.78 -17.49 -20.70
C LYS A 350 -9.58 -17.66 -19.77
N ILE A 351 -9.55 -16.99 -18.62
CA ILE A 351 -8.50 -17.18 -17.62
C ILE A 351 -8.91 -18.30 -16.68
N SER A 352 -8.08 -19.34 -16.62
CA SER A 352 -8.28 -20.41 -15.65
C SER A 352 -8.04 -19.90 -14.22
N THR A 353 -9.01 -20.16 -13.34
CA THR A 353 -8.93 -19.83 -11.92
C THR A 353 -8.75 -21.08 -11.03
N GLU A 354 -8.31 -22.21 -11.60
CA GLU A 354 -8.09 -23.45 -10.86
C GLU A 354 -6.87 -23.37 -9.94
N ASN A 355 -5.80 -22.72 -10.43
CA ASN A 355 -4.55 -22.56 -9.71
C ASN A 355 -4.38 -21.09 -9.29
N TYR A 356 -4.72 -20.79 -8.05
CA TYR A 356 -4.54 -19.45 -7.48
C TYR A 356 -3.96 -19.52 -6.07
N LEU A 357 -3.19 -18.50 -5.71
CA LEU A 357 -2.67 -18.28 -4.37
C LEU A 357 -3.48 -17.17 -3.69
N PRO A 358 -4.32 -17.50 -2.69
CA PRO A 358 -5.00 -16.49 -1.90
C PRO A 358 -4.03 -15.90 -0.87
N TRP A 359 -4.18 -14.60 -0.58
CA TRP A 359 -3.36 -13.94 0.42
C TRP A 359 -4.13 -12.83 1.13
N THR A 360 -3.67 -12.49 2.33
CA THR A 360 -4.21 -11.39 3.12
C THR A 360 -3.10 -10.58 3.76
N GLY A 361 -3.30 -9.27 3.89
CA GLY A 361 -2.35 -8.36 4.53
C GLY A 361 -3.02 -7.25 5.31
N LEU A 362 -2.31 -6.78 6.33
CA LEU A 362 -2.77 -5.74 7.24
C LEU A 362 -2.19 -4.38 6.82
N ARG A 363 -3.03 -3.53 6.26
CA ARG A 363 -2.65 -2.16 5.85
C ARG A 363 -2.53 -1.29 7.11
N PRO A 364 -1.41 -0.60 7.31
CA PRO A 364 -1.21 0.29 8.46
C PRO A 364 -1.93 1.62 8.26
N MET A 365 -3.23 1.67 8.59
CA MET A 365 -4.08 2.83 8.31
C MET A 365 -4.07 3.83 9.46
N THR A 366 -3.73 5.08 9.15
CA THR A 366 -3.96 6.22 10.04
C THR A 366 -5.39 6.75 9.89
N PRO A 367 -5.98 7.37 10.92
CA PRO A 367 -7.34 7.90 10.83
C PRO A 367 -7.53 8.99 9.78
N ASN A 368 -6.53 9.82 9.56
CA ASN A 368 -6.54 10.92 8.58
C ASN A 368 -5.94 10.53 7.22
N MET A 369 -5.62 9.23 7.02
CA MET A 369 -5.03 8.68 5.79
C MET A 369 -3.63 9.21 5.42
N MET A 370 -3.02 10.05 6.27
CA MET A 370 -1.69 10.60 6.03
C MET A 370 -0.60 9.66 6.54
N PRO A 371 0.51 9.46 5.79
CA PRO A 371 1.65 8.72 6.29
C PRO A 371 2.33 9.46 7.46
N ILE A 372 2.98 8.70 8.33
CA ILE A 372 3.72 9.22 9.49
C ILE A 372 5.21 9.25 9.11
N VAL A 373 5.71 10.46 8.84
CA VAL A 373 7.12 10.74 8.55
C VAL A 373 7.57 11.83 9.50
N GLN A 374 8.12 11.44 10.64
CA GLN A 374 8.46 12.41 11.70
C GLN A 374 9.47 11.85 12.69
N ALA A 375 10.11 12.73 13.47
CA ALA A 375 10.85 12.36 14.66
C ALA A 375 9.86 11.95 15.78
N SER A 376 10.26 11.01 16.61
CA SER A 376 9.61 10.67 17.88
C SER A 376 9.85 11.76 18.92
N LYS A 377 9.03 11.82 19.95
CA LYS A 377 9.35 12.56 21.20
C LYS A 377 10.63 12.04 21.85
N ARG A 378 10.95 10.77 21.62
CA ARG A 378 12.21 10.18 22.04
C ARG A 378 13.32 10.52 21.07
N LYS A 379 14.40 11.09 21.60
CA LYS A 379 15.59 11.50 20.83
C LYS A 379 16.14 10.35 19.97
N ASN A 380 16.56 10.66 18.76
CA ASN A 380 17.20 9.74 17.81
C ASN A 380 16.30 8.59 17.30
N ILE A 381 14.98 8.71 17.45
CA ILE A 381 14.01 7.77 16.92
C ILE A 381 13.11 8.49 15.91
N TYR A 382 12.84 7.83 14.79
CA TYR A 382 12.09 8.38 13.66
C TYR A 382 11.08 7.35 13.14
N TYR A 383 9.99 7.83 12.54
CA TYR A 383 8.95 7.00 11.95
C TYR A 383 8.85 7.22 10.45
N ASN A 384 8.68 6.11 9.71
CA ASN A 384 8.26 6.08 8.31
C ASN A 384 7.23 4.96 8.13
N SER A 385 5.99 5.21 8.52
CA SER A 385 4.94 4.19 8.62
C SER A 385 3.55 4.79 8.39
N GLY A 386 2.49 4.01 8.57
CA GLY A 386 1.12 4.52 8.50
C GLY A 386 0.62 4.85 7.09
N HIS A 387 1.22 4.28 6.05
CA HIS A 387 0.91 4.58 4.64
C HIS A 387 -0.42 3.99 4.15
N GLY A 388 -1.09 3.19 4.95
CA GLY A 388 -2.37 2.58 4.58
C GLY A 388 -2.30 1.76 3.30
N ILE A 389 -3.16 2.11 2.35
CA ILE A 389 -3.20 1.47 1.01
C ILE A 389 -2.13 2.00 0.05
N LEU A 390 -1.50 3.12 0.36
CA LEU A 390 -0.61 3.87 -0.54
C LEU A 390 0.88 3.62 -0.30
N GLY A 391 1.24 2.59 0.50
CA GLY A 391 2.65 2.31 0.81
C GLY A 391 3.53 2.10 -0.41
N TRP A 392 3.01 1.44 -1.45
CA TRP A 392 3.70 1.30 -2.74
C TRP A 392 3.77 2.64 -3.47
N THR A 393 2.68 3.38 -3.55
CA THR A 393 2.61 4.68 -4.25
C THR A 393 3.48 5.77 -3.61
N LEU A 394 3.60 5.82 -2.28
CA LEU A 394 4.25 6.91 -1.55
C LEU A 394 5.65 6.57 -1.01
N GLY A 395 6.05 5.29 -1.06
CA GLY A 395 7.18 4.76 -0.29
C GLY A 395 8.51 5.43 -0.54
N THR A 396 8.83 5.81 -1.78
CA THR A 396 10.11 6.48 -2.10
C THR A 396 10.10 7.94 -1.67
N ALA A 397 8.99 8.69 -1.85
CA ALA A 397 8.91 10.08 -1.45
C ALA A 397 8.99 10.24 0.07
N THR A 398 8.28 9.40 0.82
CA THR A 398 8.32 9.42 2.29
C THR A 398 9.68 9.00 2.84
N ALA A 399 10.33 8.01 2.22
CA ALA A 399 11.67 7.58 2.59
C ALA A 399 12.73 8.67 2.30
N LYS A 400 12.61 9.37 1.16
CA LYS A 400 13.48 10.51 0.85
C LYS A 400 13.30 11.62 1.87
N SER A 401 12.05 12.01 2.16
CA SER A 401 11.74 13.04 3.17
C SER A 401 12.27 12.66 4.56
N LEU A 402 12.13 11.39 4.95
CA LEU A 402 12.72 10.88 6.20
C LEU A 402 14.24 11.03 6.20
N SER A 403 14.91 10.65 5.10
CA SER A 403 16.37 10.72 5.02
C SER A 403 16.89 12.17 5.07
N ASP A 404 16.09 13.13 4.59
CA ASP A 404 16.40 14.56 4.72
C ASP A 404 16.24 15.02 6.18
N LEU A 405 15.13 14.66 6.82
CA LEU A 405 14.88 14.96 8.24
C LEU A 405 15.95 14.41 9.18
N ILE A 406 16.56 13.25 8.86
CA ILE A 406 17.61 12.64 9.67
C ILE A 406 18.96 13.33 9.50
N SER A 407 19.18 14.00 8.38
CA SER A 407 20.45 14.64 8.03
C SER A 407 20.54 16.10 8.49
N ASP A 408 19.38 16.72 8.72
CA ASP A 408 19.25 18.05 9.30
C ASP A 408 19.44 17.99 10.83
#